data_01c0aab9d40776f2afab5e6638bd0acc
#
_entry.id   01c0aab9d40776f2afab5e6638bd0acc
#
_cell.length_a   1.000
_cell.length_b   1.000
_cell.length_c   1.000
_cell.angle_alpha   90.00
_cell.angle_beta   90.00
_cell.angle_gamma   90.00
#
_symmetry.space_group_name_H-M   'P 1'
#
loop_
_entity.id
_entity.type
_entity.pdbx_description
1 polymer ?
#
loop_
_entity_poly.entity_id
_entity_poly.type
_entity_poly.pdbx_seq_one_letter_code
_entity_poly.pdbx_strand_id
1 'polypeptide(L)'
;MLDNLKDGLRSAIKKIVSSSGIDEELIKELAKDVQRSLLQSDVNVKLVLEITKNLQERCINETPPPGLSRKDHIVKILYDELSKLLGNDTEFNFKSGKINKVLMLGIQGSGKTTVSSKLAKFLTKQGYRVGVIGADTYRPGALVQPVSYTHLTLPTKA
;
A
#
# COMPACT_ATOMS: atom_id res chain seq x y z
N MET A 1 -6.05 12.85 6.98
CA MET A 1 -6.36 11.43 7.23
C MET A 1 -5.11 10.56 7.19
N LEU A 2 -4.39 10.47 6.07
CA LEU A 2 -3.14 9.67 5.97
C LEU A 2 -2.02 10.16 6.91
N ASP A 3 -1.93 11.44 7.18
CA ASP A 3 -0.92 11.98 8.11
C ASP A 3 -1.16 11.50 9.55
N ASN A 4 -2.41 11.47 9.99
CA ASN A 4 -2.76 10.97 11.33
C ASN A 4 -2.41 9.47 11.48
N LEU A 5 -2.67 8.66 10.44
CA LEU A 5 -2.26 7.25 10.43
C LEU A 5 -0.75 7.10 10.50
N LYS A 6 -0.03 7.84 9.66
CA LYS A 6 1.43 7.84 9.63
C LYS A 6 2.02 8.24 10.99
N ASP A 7 1.52 9.32 11.58
CA ASP A 7 2.04 9.83 12.85
C ASP A 7 1.70 8.89 14.00
N GLY A 8 0.50 8.31 14.01
CA GLY A 8 0.09 7.32 15.00
C GLY A 8 0.94 6.04 14.93
N LEU A 9 1.14 5.46 13.75
CA LEU A 9 2.00 4.29 13.57
C LEU A 9 3.46 4.59 13.90
N ARG A 10 3.96 5.75 13.49
CA ARG A 10 5.33 6.18 13.82
C ARG A 10 5.54 6.34 15.32
N SER A 11 4.57 6.91 16.03
CA SER A 11 4.61 7.05 17.50
C SER A 11 4.62 5.67 18.17
N ALA A 12 3.78 4.75 17.74
CA ALA A 12 3.72 3.39 18.25
C ALA A 12 5.06 2.64 18.08
N ILE A 13 5.66 2.73 16.88
CA ILE A 13 7.00 2.15 16.60
C ILE A 13 8.06 2.79 17.47
N LYS A 14 8.04 4.13 17.61
CA LYS A 14 9.03 4.85 18.42
C LYS A 14 9.03 4.40 19.89
N LYS A 15 7.85 4.12 20.47
CA LYS A 15 7.75 3.58 21.83
C LYS A 15 8.47 2.25 21.98
N ILE A 16 8.30 1.32 21.03
CA ILE A 16 8.97 0.03 21.02
C ILE A 16 10.49 0.20 20.91
N VAL A 17 10.95 1.02 19.97
CA VAL A 17 12.40 1.21 19.74
C VAL A 17 13.08 1.88 20.92
N SER A 18 12.42 2.85 21.58
CA SER A 18 12.98 3.61 22.71
C SER A 18 12.82 2.92 24.07
N SER A 19 12.01 1.83 24.17
CA SER A 19 11.83 1.12 25.45
C SER A 19 13.12 0.47 25.94
N SER A 20 13.27 0.32 27.24
CA SER A 20 14.41 -0.41 27.85
C SER A 20 14.25 -1.93 27.76
N GLY A 21 13.01 -2.42 27.73
CA GLY A 21 12.63 -3.84 27.63
C GLY A 21 11.31 -4.02 26.91
N ILE A 22 11.00 -5.24 26.54
CA ILE A 22 9.73 -5.63 25.92
C ILE A 22 9.00 -6.56 26.86
N ASP A 23 7.92 -6.09 27.44
CA ASP A 23 6.98 -6.84 28.25
C ASP A 23 5.62 -6.96 27.55
N GLU A 24 4.72 -7.75 28.12
CA GLU A 24 3.37 -7.93 27.56
C GLU A 24 2.53 -6.65 27.64
N GLU A 25 2.78 -5.78 28.61
CA GLU A 25 2.04 -4.54 28.78
C GLU A 25 2.36 -3.58 27.63
N LEU A 26 3.64 -3.44 27.29
CA LEU A 26 4.10 -2.64 26.14
C LEU A 26 3.53 -3.18 24.81
N ILE A 27 3.45 -4.50 24.64
CA ILE A 27 2.83 -5.12 23.46
C ILE A 27 1.34 -4.79 23.37
N LYS A 28 0.61 -4.85 24.51
CA LYS A 28 -0.80 -4.47 24.57
C LYS A 28 -1.00 -2.99 24.28
N GLU A 29 -0.10 -2.13 24.75
CA GLU A 29 -0.12 -0.70 24.44
C GLU A 29 0.13 -0.44 22.95
N LEU A 30 1.11 -1.09 22.36
CA LEU A 30 1.38 -1.04 20.92
C LEU A 30 0.13 -1.40 20.11
N ALA A 31 -0.52 -2.51 20.44
CA ALA A 31 -1.71 -2.96 19.72
C ALA A 31 -2.87 -1.95 19.86
N LYS A 32 -3.06 -1.34 21.04
CA LYS A 32 -4.05 -0.27 21.24
C LYS A 32 -3.75 0.97 20.41
N ASP A 33 -2.50 1.40 20.34
CA ASP A 33 -2.09 2.56 19.55
C ASP A 33 -2.29 2.32 18.04
N VAL A 34 -1.94 1.13 17.57
CA VAL A 34 -2.19 0.70 16.18
C VAL A 34 -3.69 0.64 15.91
N GLN A 35 -4.48 0.03 16.80
CA GLN A 35 -5.93 -0.06 16.69
C GLN A 35 -6.56 1.33 16.57
N ARG A 36 -6.19 2.25 17.44
CA ARG A 36 -6.69 3.63 17.43
C ARG A 36 -6.36 4.35 16.13
N SER A 37 -5.12 4.22 15.65
CA SER A 37 -4.65 4.85 14.43
C SER A 37 -5.39 4.36 13.19
N LEU A 38 -5.65 3.04 13.10
CA LEU A 38 -6.40 2.43 12.01
C LEU A 38 -7.88 2.83 12.04
N LEU A 39 -8.52 2.82 13.22
CA LEU A 39 -9.91 3.24 13.37
C LEU A 39 -10.12 4.72 13.04
N GLN A 40 -9.20 5.59 13.44
CA GLN A 40 -9.23 7.02 13.09
C GLN A 40 -9.01 7.27 11.59
N SER A 41 -8.55 6.28 10.87
CA SER A 41 -8.33 6.32 9.41
C SER A 41 -9.41 5.59 8.62
N ASP A 42 -10.57 5.36 9.24
CA ASP A 42 -11.75 4.72 8.65
C ASP A 42 -11.51 3.29 8.14
N VAL A 43 -10.54 2.58 8.71
CA VAL A 43 -10.34 1.15 8.41
C VAL A 43 -11.47 0.33 9.03
N ASN A 44 -11.95 -0.68 8.32
CA ASN A 44 -13.03 -1.55 8.77
C ASN A 44 -12.74 -2.16 10.16
N VAL A 45 -13.67 -2.01 11.10
CA VAL A 45 -13.50 -2.40 12.51
C VAL A 45 -13.15 -3.89 12.66
N LYS A 46 -13.77 -4.78 11.87
CA LYS A 46 -13.48 -6.23 11.94
C LYS A 46 -12.03 -6.51 11.55
N LEU A 47 -11.53 -5.87 10.48
CA LEU A 47 -10.14 -6.01 10.04
C LEU A 47 -9.17 -5.45 11.10
N VAL A 48 -9.50 -4.32 11.70
CA VAL A 48 -8.66 -3.73 12.76
C VAL A 48 -8.55 -4.66 13.96
N LEU A 49 -9.66 -5.26 14.41
CA LEU A 49 -9.65 -6.21 15.53
C LEU A 49 -8.84 -7.47 15.20
N GLU A 50 -8.98 -7.99 13.99
CA GLU A 50 -8.22 -9.16 13.54
C GLU A 50 -6.71 -8.88 13.52
N ILE A 51 -6.28 -7.78 12.91
CA ILE A 51 -4.87 -7.41 12.83
C ILE A 51 -4.27 -7.18 14.21
N THR A 52 -4.96 -6.46 15.08
CA THR A 52 -4.43 -6.15 16.42
C THR A 52 -4.36 -7.38 17.30
N LYS A 53 -5.29 -8.32 17.16
CA LYS A 53 -5.24 -9.63 17.83
C LYS A 53 -4.04 -10.44 17.33
N ASN A 54 -3.88 -10.59 16.00
CA ASN A 54 -2.76 -11.30 15.40
C ASN A 54 -1.42 -10.68 15.80
N LEU A 55 -1.34 -9.35 15.79
CA LEU A 55 -0.15 -8.60 16.23
C LEU A 55 0.24 -8.97 17.66
N GLN A 56 -0.72 -8.95 18.60
CA GLN A 56 -0.46 -9.32 20.00
C GLN A 56 -0.01 -10.78 20.13
N GLU A 57 -0.74 -11.72 19.54
CA GLU A 57 -0.44 -13.15 19.60
C GLU A 57 0.95 -13.45 19.03
N ARG A 58 1.30 -12.88 17.90
CA ARG A 58 2.61 -13.06 17.26
C ARG A 58 3.73 -12.42 18.09
N CYS A 59 3.54 -11.20 18.59
CA CYS A 59 4.54 -10.53 19.42
C CYS A 59 4.82 -11.28 20.74
N ILE A 60 3.83 -11.97 21.31
CA ILE A 60 4.01 -12.76 22.55
C ILE A 60 4.65 -14.10 22.26
N ASN A 61 4.16 -14.81 21.24
CA ASN A 61 4.48 -16.22 21.02
C ASN A 61 5.69 -16.46 20.11
N GLU A 62 5.99 -15.52 19.19
CA GLU A 62 7.10 -15.70 18.27
C GLU A 62 8.43 -15.28 18.91
N THR A 63 9.45 -16.12 18.73
CA THR A 63 10.84 -15.81 19.12
C THR A 63 11.57 -15.16 17.95
N PRO A 64 12.39 -14.12 18.19
CA PRO A 64 13.18 -13.49 17.14
C PRO A 64 14.11 -14.51 16.46
N PRO A 65 14.25 -14.47 15.13
CA PRO A 65 15.26 -15.24 14.43
C PRO A 65 16.68 -14.88 14.91
N PRO A 66 17.68 -15.78 14.76
CA PRO A 66 19.06 -15.49 15.11
C PRO A 66 19.55 -14.21 14.42
N GLY A 67 20.17 -13.31 15.20
CA GLY A 67 20.70 -12.03 14.70
C GLY A 67 19.71 -10.87 14.64
N LEU A 68 18.43 -11.10 14.94
CA LEU A 68 17.41 -10.03 15.00
C LEU A 68 17.07 -9.70 16.45
N SER A 69 17.06 -8.41 16.80
CA SER A 69 16.63 -8.00 18.14
C SER A 69 15.12 -8.20 18.32
N ARG A 70 14.65 -8.38 19.58
CA ARG A 70 13.20 -8.49 19.84
C ARG A 70 12.42 -7.26 19.39
N LYS A 71 13.00 -6.08 19.47
CA LYS A 71 12.40 -4.83 19.00
C LYS A 71 12.20 -4.83 17.48
N ASP A 72 13.24 -5.18 16.74
CA ASP A 72 13.19 -5.24 15.29
C ASP A 72 12.23 -6.33 14.81
N HIS A 73 12.15 -7.44 15.54
CA HIS A 73 11.19 -8.50 15.26
C HIS A 73 9.74 -8.02 15.40
N ILE A 74 9.42 -7.28 16.47
CA ILE A 74 8.09 -6.69 16.66
C ILE A 74 7.75 -5.68 15.55
N VAL A 75 8.69 -4.84 15.15
CA VAL A 75 8.50 -3.91 14.03
C VAL A 75 8.23 -4.68 12.73
N LYS A 76 8.94 -5.79 12.51
CA LYS A 76 8.71 -6.67 11.38
C LYS A 76 7.33 -7.32 11.42
N ILE A 77 6.89 -7.84 12.58
CA ILE A 77 5.54 -8.42 12.73
C ILE A 77 4.48 -7.37 12.40
N LEU A 78 4.61 -6.15 12.90
CA LEU A 78 3.70 -5.06 12.58
C LEU A 78 3.67 -4.76 11.07
N TYR A 79 4.83 -4.69 10.43
CA TYR A 79 4.93 -4.52 8.98
C TYR A 79 4.23 -5.65 8.22
N ASP A 80 4.45 -6.90 8.61
CA ASP A 80 3.86 -8.07 7.97
C ASP A 80 2.32 -8.06 8.10
N GLU A 81 1.78 -7.74 9.28
CA GLU A 81 0.34 -7.67 9.50
C GLU A 81 -0.32 -6.52 8.71
N LEU A 82 0.33 -5.35 8.65
CA LEU A 82 -0.15 -4.25 7.82
C LEU A 82 -0.06 -4.55 6.32
N SER A 83 0.98 -5.26 5.89
CA SER A 83 1.13 -5.68 4.49
C SER A 83 0.06 -6.67 4.07
N LYS A 84 -0.30 -7.63 4.95
CA LYS A 84 -1.41 -8.56 4.72
C LYS A 84 -2.75 -7.83 4.53
N LEU A 85 -2.99 -6.74 5.28
CA LEU A 85 -4.18 -5.92 5.13
C LEU A 85 -4.31 -5.33 3.72
N LEU A 86 -3.19 -4.94 3.12
CA LEU A 86 -3.15 -4.37 1.77
C LEU A 86 -3.31 -5.42 0.66
N GLY A 87 -3.26 -6.70 1.03
CA GLY A 87 -3.34 -7.83 0.11
C GLY A 87 -1.97 -8.29 -0.38
N ASN A 88 -1.97 -9.46 -1.01
CA ASN A 88 -0.77 -10.02 -1.61
C ASN A 88 -0.49 -9.37 -2.97
N ASP A 89 0.79 -9.33 -3.33
CA ASP A 89 1.19 -8.95 -4.67
C ASP A 89 0.52 -9.88 -5.69
N THR A 90 -0.33 -9.29 -6.53
CA THR A 90 -0.92 -9.98 -7.67
C THR A 90 -0.15 -9.62 -8.92
N GLU A 91 0.44 -10.61 -9.56
CA GLU A 91 1.06 -10.41 -10.86
C GLU A 91 0.00 -10.10 -11.93
N PHE A 92 0.32 -9.18 -12.82
CA PHE A 92 -0.49 -8.97 -14.01
C PHE A 92 -0.29 -10.13 -14.98
N ASN A 93 -1.24 -11.05 -15.03
CA ASN A 93 -1.23 -12.18 -15.96
C ASN A 93 -1.69 -11.73 -17.36
N PHE A 94 -0.81 -11.02 -18.08
CA PHE A 94 -1.09 -10.62 -19.46
C PHE A 94 -0.93 -11.79 -20.43
N LYS A 95 -1.93 -11.97 -21.27
CA LYS A 95 -1.90 -13.00 -22.32
C LYS A 95 -1.03 -12.51 -23.50
N SER A 96 0.03 -13.24 -23.81
CA SER A 96 0.87 -12.94 -24.97
C SER A 96 0.08 -13.08 -26.28
N GLY A 97 0.35 -12.21 -27.26
CA GLY A 97 -0.32 -12.21 -28.56
C GLY A 97 -1.78 -11.73 -28.57
N LYS A 98 -2.29 -11.24 -27.43
CA LYS A 98 -3.65 -10.69 -27.31
C LYS A 98 -3.63 -9.26 -26.77
N ILE A 99 -4.70 -8.52 -27.08
CA ILE A 99 -4.91 -7.19 -26.46
C ILE A 99 -5.39 -7.41 -25.04
N ASN A 100 -4.58 -6.96 -24.08
CA ASN A 100 -4.95 -6.93 -22.68
C ASN A 100 -5.51 -5.54 -22.35
N LYS A 101 -6.64 -5.49 -21.65
CA LYS A 101 -7.33 -4.24 -21.31
C LYS A 101 -7.30 -4.07 -19.79
N VAL A 102 -6.79 -2.93 -19.32
CA VAL A 102 -6.79 -2.54 -17.91
C VAL A 102 -7.69 -1.32 -17.74
N LEU A 103 -8.74 -1.44 -16.95
CA LEU A 103 -9.67 -0.35 -16.64
C LEU A 103 -9.34 0.22 -15.26
N MET A 104 -9.01 1.52 -15.20
CA MET A 104 -8.77 2.23 -13.96
C MET A 104 -10.07 2.84 -13.42
N LEU A 105 -10.51 2.35 -12.27
CA LEU A 105 -11.73 2.82 -11.59
C LEU A 105 -11.37 3.59 -10.32
N GLY A 106 -12.17 4.58 -9.99
CA GLY A 106 -12.02 5.34 -8.73
C GLY A 106 -12.70 6.71 -8.80
N ILE A 107 -12.89 7.32 -7.63
CA ILE A 107 -13.45 8.66 -7.50
C ILE A 107 -12.48 9.74 -8.01
N GLN A 108 -12.95 10.96 -8.12
CA GLN A 108 -12.12 12.11 -8.48
C GLN A 108 -10.98 12.28 -7.47
N GLY A 109 -9.78 12.60 -7.92
CA GLY A 109 -8.62 12.79 -7.03
C GLY A 109 -7.97 11.51 -6.52
N SER A 110 -8.50 10.31 -6.83
CA SER A 110 -7.94 9.02 -6.38
C SER A 110 -6.63 8.60 -7.05
N GLY A 111 -6.05 9.44 -7.90
CA GLY A 111 -4.75 9.16 -8.53
C GLY A 111 -4.81 8.28 -9.79
N LYS A 112 -5.99 8.02 -10.37
CA LYS A 112 -6.15 7.18 -11.58
C LYS A 112 -5.17 7.54 -12.70
N THR A 113 -5.12 8.79 -13.08
CA THR A 113 -4.23 9.27 -14.17
C THR A 113 -2.77 9.05 -13.83
N THR A 114 -2.36 9.36 -12.61
CA THR A 114 -0.98 9.17 -12.14
C THR A 114 -0.58 7.70 -12.13
N VAL A 115 -1.47 6.82 -11.65
CA VAL A 115 -1.22 5.38 -11.62
C VAL A 115 -1.22 4.80 -13.02
N SER A 116 -2.14 5.20 -13.90
CA SER A 116 -2.16 4.78 -15.31
C SER A 116 -0.85 5.11 -16.02
N SER A 117 -0.33 6.31 -15.81
CA SER A 117 0.93 6.75 -16.41
C SER A 117 2.13 5.96 -15.89
N LYS A 118 2.19 5.69 -14.58
CA LYS A 118 3.23 4.87 -13.97
C LYS A 118 3.17 3.43 -14.45
N LEU A 119 1.97 2.84 -14.51
CA LEU A 119 1.74 1.50 -15.01
C LEU A 119 2.12 1.37 -16.49
N ALA A 120 1.73 2.33 -17.32
CA ALA A 120 2.11 2.35 -18.72
C ALA A 120 3.64 2.38 -18.89
N LYS A 121 4.33 3.23 -18.14
CA LYS A 121 5.81 3.28 -18.15
C LYS A 121 6.44 1.97 -17.67
N PHE A 122 5.91 1.37 -16.63
CA PHE A 122 6.37 0.08 -16.10
C PHE A 122 6.24 -1.03 -17.14
N LEU A 123 5.07 -1.17 -17.77
CA LEU A 123 4.81 -2.18 -18.79
C LEU A 123 5.65 -1.97 -20.06
N THR A 124 5.83 -0.70 -20.47
CA THR A 124 6.71 -0.38 -21.61
C THR A 124 8.15 -0.80 -21.34
N LYS A 125 8.66 -0.62 -20.11
CA LYS A 125 9.99 -1.11 -19.71
C LYS A 125 10.10 -2.63 -19.74
N GLN A 126 9.00 -3.35 -19.57
CA GLN A 126 8.93 -4.81 -19.70
C GLN A 126 8.77 -5.29 -21.17
N GLY A 127 8.79 -4.38 -22.13
CA GLY A 127 8.68 -4.72 -23.56
C GLY A 127 7.25 -4.77 -24.10
N TYR A 128 6.23 -4.44 -23.31
CA TYR A 128 4.86 -4.39 -23.81
C TYR A 128 4.61 -3.13 -24.65
N ARG A 129 3.80 -3.26 -25.69
CA ARG A 129 3.27 -2.12 -26.46
C ARG A 129 2.03 -1.59 -25.73
N VAL A 130 2.14 -0.43 -25.13
CA VAL A 130 1.08 0.14 -24.27
C VAL A 130 0.41 1.31 -24.99
N GLY A 131 -0.94 1.29 -25.03
CA GLY A 131 -1.79 2.42 -25.41
C GLY A 131 -2.56 2.91 -24.19
N VAL A 132 -2.73 4.22 -24.05
CA VAL A 132 -3.54 4.84 -23.02
C VAL A 132 -4.72 5.54 -23.66
N ILE A 133 -5.94 5.27 -23.18
CA ILE A 133 -7.17 5.88 -23.70
C ILE A 133 -7.78 6.73 -22.58
N GLY A 134 -7.93 8.02 -22.85
CA GLY A 134 -8.69 8.93 -21.99
C GLY A 134 -10.18 8.88 -22.38
N ALA A 135 -11.00 8.30 -21.49
CA ALA A 135 -12.46 8.20 -21.69
C ALA A 135 -13.23 9.37 -21.05
N ASP A 136 -12.55 10.30 -20.39
CA ASP A 136 -13.16 11.50 -19.79
C ASP A 136 -13.18 12.63 -20.83
N THR A 137 -14.29 12.76 -21.54
CA THR A 137 -14.48 13.77 -22.58
C THR A 137 -14.97 15.12 -22.05
N TYR A 138 -15.35 15.17 -20.76
CA TYR A 138 -15.93 16.37 -20.15
C TYR A 138 -14.90 17.30 -19.51
N ARG A 139 -13.66 16.85 -19.29
CA ARG A 139 -12.62 17.65 -18.65
C ARG A 139 -11.69 18.30 -19.67
N PRO A 140 -11.52 19.62 -19.62
CA PRO A 140 -10.43 20.29 -20.32
C PRO A 140 -9.08 19.68 -19.86
N GLY A 141 -8.26 19.22 -20.80
CA GLY A 141 -6.93 18.65 -20.50
C GLY A 141 -6.88 17.16 -20.18
N ALA A 142 -8.00 16.42 -20.16
CA ALA A 142 -8.02 14.97 -19.90
C ALA A 142 -7.15 14.16 -20.88
N LEU A 143 -7.01 14.62 -22.11
CA LEU A 143 -6.18 14.00 -23.14
C LEU A 143 -4.69 14.36 -23.02
N VAL A 144 -4.36 15.52 -22.47
CA VAL A 144 -2.98 16.03 -22.38
C VAL A 144 -2.25 15.55 -21.13
N GLN A 145 -2.96 15.34 -20.01
CA GLN A 145 -2.37 14.91 -18.75
C GLN A 145 -1.56 13.60 -18.81
N PRO A 146 -2.03 12.51 -19.45
CA PRO A 146 -1.24 11.27 -19.54
C PRO A 146 0.05 11.44 -20.35
N VAL A 147 0.02 12.27 -21.40
CA VAL A 147 1.18 12.52 -22.28
C VAL A 147 2.26 13.31 -21.55
N SER A 148 1.89 14.28 -20.73
CA SER A 148 2.82 15.10 -19.96
C SER A 148 3.65 14.30 -18.95
N TYR A 149 3.08 13.18 -18.43
CA TYR A 149 3.76 12.35 -17.42
C TYR A 149 4.62 11.22 -18.00
N THR A 150 4.43 10.83 -19.26
CA THR A 150 5.02 9.58 -19.76
C THR A 150 5.89 9.73 -21.00
N HIS A 151 5.84 10.84 -21.73
CA HIS A 151 6.40 10.94 -23.09
C HIS A 151 6.00 9.75 -24.00
N LEU A 152 4.82 9.17 -23.74
CA LEU A 152 4.26 8.13 -24.59
C LEU A 152 3.68 8.80 -25.82
N THR A 153 4.46 8.85 -26.89
CA THR A 153 3.94 9.15 -28.21
C THR A 153 3.04 7.99 -28.64
N LEU A 154 1.74 8.24 -28.71
CA LEU A 154 0.86 7.34 -29.44
C LEU A 154 1.32 7.37 -30.90
N PRO A 155 1.52 6.21 -31.56
CA PRO A 155 1.68 6.22 -32.99
C PRO A 155 0.35 6.69 -33.60
N THR A 156 0.27 7.96 -33.95
CA THR A 156 -0.74 8.47 -34.88
C THR A 156 -0.44 7.83 -36.22
N LYS A 157 -1.12 6.74 -36.55
CA LYS A 157 -1.33 6.36 -37.93
C LYS A 157 -2.69 6.88 -38.35
N ALA A 158 -2.63 7.83 -39.30
CA ALA A 158 -3.71 8.14 -40.20
C ALA A 158 -4.23 6.89 -40.90
#